data_f8e309d34016e362e4af53244852c3ac
#
_entry.id   f8e309d34016e362e4af53244852c3ac
#
_cell.length_a   1.000
_cell.length_b   1.000
_cell.length_c   1.000
_cell.angle_alpha   90.00
_cell.angle_beta   90.00
_cell.angle_gamma   90.00
#
_symmetry.space_group_name_H-M   'P 1'
#
loop_
_entity.id
_entity.type
_entity.pdbx_description
1 polymer ?
#
loop_
_entity_poly.entity_id
_entity_poly.type
_entity_poly.pdbx_seq_one_letter_code
_entity_poly.pdbx_strand_id
1 'polypeptide(L)'
;MNLTFSLYRLQTLDTQRQKITKRLAQIEAILNADELVQARMQEKMRVEAELSDKLKQVNQIAADTAEKRLKLELNQVQLFGGKIRNPKDLQDLQAESEALKRVLKKLEDAQFEALMAQEAAQKALTEAETNYQAAIDQKASENSILAGERGTLTDEMSKLNSQREALTQTLPAEIVTQYENLLKIKGGKEIGRAHV
;
A
#
# COMPACT_ATOMS: atom_id res chain seq x y z
N MET A 1 49.52 -32.90 5.08
CA MET A 1 48.39 -32.25 4.38
C MET A 1 48.98 -31.15 3.46
N ASN A 2 48.54 -31.04 2.23
CA ASN A 2 49.10 -30.02 1.33
C ASN A 2 48.47 -28.64 1.72
N LEU A 3 49.32 -27.74 2.23
CA LEU A 3 48.95 -26.41 2.73
C LEU A 3 48.16 -25.60 1.67
N THR A 4 48.62 -25.67 0.42
CA THR A 4 47.98 -24.98 -0.69
C THR A 4 46.53 -25.46 -0.92
N PHE A 5 46.33 -26.76 -0.83
CA PHE A 5 44.98 -27.33 -0.96
C PHE A 5 44.04 -26.92 0.21
N SER A 6 44.60 -26.88 1.44
CA SER A 6 43.82 -26.44 2.60
C SER A 6 43.42 -24.96 2.52
N LEU A 7 44.32 -24.09 2.05
CA LEU A 7 44.04 -22.66 1.82
C LEU A 7 43.02 -22.46 0.71
N TYR A 8 43.11 -23.19 -0.40
CA TYR A 8 42.11 -23.17 -1.46
C TYR A 8 40.73 -23.57 -0.95
N ARG A 9 40.67 -24.65 -0.15
CA ARG A 9 39.41 -25.09 0.46
C ARG A 9 38.86 -24.04 1.42
N LEU A 10 39.69 -23.40 2.23
CA LEU A 10 39.30 -22.29 3.11
C LEU A 10 38.70 -21.13 2.33
N GLN A 11 39.34 -20.73 1.24
CA GLN A 11 38.88 -19.69 0.34
C GLN A 11 37.52 -20.04 -0.29
N THR A 12 37.32 -21.31 -0.69
CA THR A 12 36.06 -21.78 -1.24
C THR A 12 34.94 -21.66 -0.22
N LEU A 13 35.20 -22.08 1.03
CA LEU A 13 34.23 -21.96 2.15
C LEU A 13 33.89 -20.47 2.42
N ASP A 14 34.89 -19.60 2.49
CA ASP A 14 34.67 -18.19 2.76
C ASP A 14 33.95 -17.47 1.59
N THR A 15 34.18 -17.89 0.37
CA THR A 15 33.44 -17.39 -0.81
C THR A 15 31.97 -17.80 -0.76
N GLN A 16 31.68 -19.04 -0.38
CA GLN A 16 30.29 -19.51 -0.21
C GLN A 16 29.61 -18.75 0.94
N ARG A 17 30.26 -18.61 2.09
CA ARG A 17 29.74 -17.82 3.23
C ARG A 17 29.42 -16.40 2.85
N GLN A 18 30.30 -15.72 2.09
CA GLN A 18 30.05 -14.35 1.62
C GLN A 18 28.82 -14.27 0.69
N LYS A 19 28.63 -15.24 -0.21
CA LYS A 19 27.44 -15.29 -1.08
C LYS A 19 26.18 -15.44 -0.24
N ILE A 20 26.17 -16.35 0.73
CA ILE A 20 25.04 -16.55 1.63
C ILE A 20 24.76 -15.30 2.47
N THR A 21 25.79 -14.67 3.04
CA THR A 21 25.63 -13.43 3.82
C THR A 21 24.99 -12.31 2.99
N LYS A 22 25.45 -12.15 1.73
CA LYS A 22 24.83 -11.17 0.82
C LYS A 22 23.37 -11.49 0.52
N ARG A 23 23.07 -12.78 0.28
CA ARG A 23 21.70 -13.20 0.00
C ARG A 23 20.79 -13.03 1.20
N LEU A 24 21.25 -13.37 2.41
CA LEU A 24 20.52 -13.14 3.65
C LEU A 24 20.21 -11.66 3.89
N ALA A 25 21.18 -10.77 3.62
CA ALA A 25 20.96 -9.33 3.71
C ALA A 25 19.92 -8.82 2.69
N GLN A 26 19.91 -9.38 1.47
CA GLN A 26 18.89 -9.06 0.46
C GLN A 26 17.49 -9.53 0.91
N ILE A 27 17.39 -10.75 1.43
CA ILE A 27 16.13 -11.29 1.95
C ILE A 27 15.60 -10.41 3.07
N GLU A 28 16.44 -10.01 4.02
CA GLU A 28 16.07 -9.14 5.13
C GLU A 28 15.55 -7.78 4.64
N ALA A 29 16.22 -7.19 3.64
CA ALA A 29 15.77 -5.94 3.03
C ALA A 29 14.39 -6.08 2.37
N ILE A 30 14.15 -7.18 1.64
CA ILE A 30 12.85 -7.44 0.98
C ILE A 30 11.76 -7.71 2.01
N LEU A 31 12.05 -8.48 3.08
CA LEU A 31 11.08 -8.77 4.13
C LEU A 31 10.61 -7.49 4.84
N ASN A 32 11.50 -6.51 5.01
CA ASN A 32 11.20 -5.23 5.66
C ASN A 32 10.61 -4.17 4.70
N ALA A 33 10.55 -4.43 3.41
CA ALA A 33 9.98 -3.49 2.44
C ALA A 33 8.47 -3.70 2.31
N ASP A 34 7.68 -2.68 2.68
CA ASP A 34 6.20 -2.70 2.63
C ASP A 34 5.63 -1.65 1.68
N GLU A 35 6.45 -1.12 0.78
CA GLU A 35 6.11 0.04 -0.06
C GLU A 35 4.81 -0.17 -0.86
N LEU A 36 4.62 -1.35 -1.46
CA LEU A 36 3.42 -1.64 -2.23
C LEU A 36 2.17 -1.68 -1.35
N VAL A 37 2.24 -2.34 -0.20
CA VAL A 37 1.10 -2.45 0.74
C VAL A 37 0.74 -1.07 1.27
N GLN A 38 1.74 -0.26 1.64
CA GLN A 38 1.53 1.11 2.10
C GLN A 38 0.92 2.00 1.01
N ALA A 39 1.40 1.90 -0.23
CA ALA A 39 0.84 2.65 -1.35
C ALA A 39 -0.64 2.30 -1.60
N ARG A 40 -1.00 1.01 -1.56
CA ARG A 40 -2.40 0.56 -1.71
C ARG A 40 -3.27 0.98 -0.53
N MET A 41 -2.73 0.96 0.69
CA MET A 41 -3.42 1.47 1.87
C MET A 41 -3.72 2.97 1.74
N GLN A 42 -2.76 3.77 1.33
CA GLN A 42 -2.95 5.20 1.12
C GLN A 42 -4.00 5.50 0.04
N GLU A 43 -3.98 4.74 -1.06
CA GLU A 43 -4.98 4.87 -2.13
C GLU A 43 -6.38 4.51 -1.61
N LYS A 44 -6.54 3.42 -0.87
CA LYS A 44 -7.80 3.07 -0.21
C LYS A 44 -8.31 4.21 0.67
N MET A 45 -7.46 4.76 1.55
CA MET A 45 -7.85 5.87 2.44
C MET A 45 -8.27 7.12 1.66
N ARG A 46 -7.58 7.43 0.55
CA ARG A 46 -7.93 8.55 -0.31
C ARG A 46 -9.32 8.39 -0.92
N VAL A 47 -9.62 7.23 -1.49
CA VAL A 47 -10.91 6.93 -2.11
C VAL A 47 -12.03 6.86 -1.07
N GLU A 48 -11.76 6.35 0.12
CA GLU A 48 -12.71 6.33 1.25
C GLU A 48 -13.09 7.75 1.69
N ALA A 49 -12.12 8.66 1.78
CA ALA A 49 -12.38 10.07 2.06
C ALA A 49 -13.21 10.73 0.95
N GLU A 50 -12.92 10.42 -0.32
CA GLU A 50 -13.70 10.91 -1.46
C GLU A 50 -15.16 10.44 -1.40
N LEU A 51 -15.41 9.16 -1.11
CA LEU A 51 -16.76 8.64 -0.92
C LEU A 51 -17.50 9.35 0.23
N SER A 52 -16.79 9.57 1.36
CA SER A 52 -17.37 10.31 2.49
C SER A 52 -17.84 11.72 2.08
N ASP A 53 -17.06 12.42 1.26
CA ASP A 53 -17.43 13.75 0.79
C ASP A 53 -18.59 13.72 -0.22
N LYS A 54 -18.66 12.70 -1.10
CA LYS A 54 -19.81 12.50 -1.98
C LYS A 54 -21.10 12.20 -1.19
N LEU A 55 -21.00 11.40 -0.14
CA LEU A 55 -22.13 11.12 0.76
C LEU A 55 -22.65 12.41 1.45
N LYS A 56 -21.73 13.26 1.94
CA LYS A 56 -22.12 14.56 2.52
C LYS A 56 -22.83 15.44 1.48
N GLN A 57 -22.32 15.48 0.25
CA GLN A 57 -22.93 16.25 -0.85
C GLN A 57 -24.35 15.77 -1.18
N VAL A 58 -24.55 14.44 -1.30
CA VAL A 58 -25.89 13.86 -1.51
C VAL A 58 -26.84 14.25 -0.38
N ASN A 59 -26.41 14.12 0.87
CA ASN A 59 -27.23 14.46 2.04
C ASN A 59 -27.59 15.95 2.08
N GLN A 60 -26.65 16.83 1.74
CA GLN A 60 -26.91 18.27 1.67
C GLN A 60 -27.95 18.62 0.61
N ILE A 61 -27.79 18.09 -0.61
CA ILE A 61 -28.74 18.34 -1.71
C ILE A 61 -30.13 17.77 -1.33
N ALA A 62 -30.18 16.61 -0.68
CA ALA A 62 -31.45 16.03 -0.23
C ALA A 62 -32.15 16.92 0.83
N ALA A 63 -31.39 17.46 1.78
CA ALA A 63 -31.91 18.39 2.78
C ALA A 63 -32.44 19.69 2.14
N ASP A 64 -31.66 20.27 1.22
CA ASP A 64 -32.07 21.48 0.48
C ASP A 64 -33.34 21.23 -0.34
N THR A 65 -33.43 20.06 -0.98
CA THR A 65 -34.61 19.65 -1.75
C THR A 65 -35.83 19.52 -0.85
N ALA A 66 -35.70 18.89 0.30
CA ALA A 66 -36.80 18.73 1.28
C ALA A 66 -37.26 20.09 1.80
N GLU A 67 -36.36 21.01 2.13
CA GLU A 67 -36.70 22.37 2.56
C GLU A 67 -37.49 23.13 1.48
N LYS A 68 -37.04 23.08 0.23
CA LYS A 68 -37.73 23.81 -0.86
C LYS A 68 -39.08 23.18 -1.21
N ARG A 69 -39.21 21.83 -1.10
CA ARG A 69 -40.49 21.14 -1.27
C ARG A 69 -41.50 21.58 -0.19
N LEU A 70 -41.09 21.59 1.09
CA LEU A 70 -41.93 22.07 2.17
C LEU A 70 -42.37 23.54 1.96
N LYS A 71 -41.42 24.39 1.53
CA LYS A 71 -41.74 25.80 1.25
C LYS A 71 -42.72 25.94 0.09
N LEU A 72 -42.59 25.14 -0.96
CA LEU A 72 -43.54 25.11 -2.08
C LEU A 72 -44.94 24.67 -1.63
N GLU A 73 -45.03 23.62 -0.81
CA GLU A 73 -46.26 23.12 -0.27
C GLU A 73 -47.00 24.17 0.58
N LEU A 74 -46.26 24.84 1.50
CA LEU A 74 -46.84 25.92 2.31
C LEU A 74 -47.30 27.09 1.45
N ASN A 75 -46.56 27.45 0.44
CA ASN A 75 -46.91 28.51 -0.51
C ASN A 75 -48.18 28.15 -1.29
N GLN A 76 -48.30 26.90 -1.75
CA GLN A 76 -49.53 26.40 -2.41
C GLN A 76 -50.76 26.40 -1.51
N VAL A 77 -50.58 25.98 -0.23
CA VAL A 77 -51.67 26.03 0.77
C VAL A 77 -52.15 27.48 0.98
N GLN A 78 -51.26 28.49 0.98
CA GLN A 78 -51.64 29.88 1.09
C GLN A 78 -52.33 30.38 -0.18
N LEU A 79 -51.83 30.00 -1.36
CA LEU A 79 -52.37 30.39 -2.63
C LEU A 79 -53.79 29.93 -2.89
N PHE A 80 -54.11 28.67 -2.52
CA PHE A 80 -55.39 28.02 -2.75
C PHE A 80 -56.31 28.01 -1.53
N GLY A 81 -55.79 28.41 -0.33
CA GLY A 81 -56.56 28.36 0.93
C GLY A 81 -57.62 29.46 1.06
N GLY A 82 -57.80 30.37 0.11
CA GLY A 82 -58.84 31.39 0.07
C GLY A 82 -58.74 32.48 1.16
N LYS A 83 -57.67 32.50 1.95
CA LYS A 83 -57.47 33.51 3.01
C LYS A 83 -56.91 34.82 2.49
N ILE A 84 -56.14 34.76 1.40
CA ILE A 84 -55.53 35.93 0.77
C ILE A 84 -56.45 36.45 -0.32
N ARG A 85 -56.92 37.71 -0.16
CA ARG A 85 -57.88 38.34 -1.07
C ARG A 85 -57.24 39.44 -1.93
N ASN A 86 -56.04 39.88 -1.56
CA ASN A 86 -55.34 40.93 -2.30
C ASN A 86 -54.73 40.35 -3.62
N PRO A 87 -55.11 40.88 -4.82
CA PRO A 87 -54.63 40.35 -6.08
C PRO A 87 -53.10 40.42 -6.24
N LYS A 88 -52.47 41.45 -5.66
CA LYS A 88 -51.02 41.60 -5.71
C LYS A 88 -50.32 40.51 -4.92
N ASP A 89 -50.79 40.20 -3.67
CA ASP A 89 -50.19 39.16 -2.83
C ASP A 89 -50.36 37.80 -3.48
N LEU A 90 -51.50 37.53 -4.16
CA LEU A 90 -51.69 36.28 -4.92
C LEU A 90 -50.74 36.17 -6.09
N GLN A 91 -50.49 37.27 -6.78
CA GLN A 91 -49.52 37.30 -7.91
C GLN A 91 -48.10 37.03 -7.41
N ASP A 92 -47.69 37.66 -6.30
CA ASP A 92 -46.36 37.46 -5.69
C ASP A 92 -46.17 36.02 -5.23
N LEU A 93 -47.18 35.40 -4.60
CA LEU A 93 -47.15 33.97 -4.20
C LEU A 93 -47.06 33.04 -5.41
N GLN A 94 -47.77 33.37 -6.51
CA GLN A 94 -47.70 32.58 -7.72
C GLN A 94 -46.31 32.68 -8.37
N ALA A 95 -45.72 33.87 -8.42
CA ALA A 95 -44.34 34.05 -8.92
C ALA A 95 -43.32 33.30 -8.05
N GLU A 96 -43.46 33.32 -6.71
CA GLU A 96 -42.61 32.54 -5.79
C GLU A 96 -42.77 31.03 -6.00
N SER A 97 -44.04 30.53 -6.18
CA SER A 97 -44.30 29.14 -6.50
C SER A 97 -43.57 28.66 -7.76
N GLU A 98 -43.65 29.46 -8.85
CA GLU A 98 -42.94 29.14 -10.09
C GLU A 98 -41.45 29.19 -9.93
N ALA A 99 -40.91 30.14 -9.16
CA ALA A 99 -39.50 30.19 -8.85
C ALA A 99 -39.03 28.96 -8.05
N LEU A 100 -39.79 28.54 -7.03
CA LEU A 100 -39.51 27.33 -6.24
C LEU A 100 -39.52 26.06 -7.09
N LYS A 101 -40.46 25.91 -8.00
CA LYS A 101 -40.51 24.79 -8.96
C LYS A 101 -39.27 24.70 -9.81
N ARG A 102 -38.79 25.85 -10.31
CA ARG A 102 -37.54 25.91 -11.11
C ARG A 102 -36.31 25.54 -10.28
N VAL A 103 -36.26 25.97 -9.00
CA VAL A 103 -35.17 25.61 -8.10
C VAL A 103 -35.20 24.12 -7.78
N LEU A 104 -36.41 23.57 -7.49
CA LEU A 104 -36.57 22.14 -7.22
C LEU A 104 -36.11 21.28 -8.39
N LYS A 105 -36.47 21.65 -9.62
CA LYS A 105 -35.98 20.91 -10.79
C LYS A 105 -34.46 20.88 -10.87
N LYS A 106 -33.79 22.02 -10.63
CA LYS A 106 -32.33 22.08 -10.61
C LYS A 106 -31.72 21.22 -9.47
N LEU A 107 -32.37 21.19 -8.30
CA LEU A 107 -31.92 20.37 -7.19
C LEU A 107 -32.09 18.86 -7.48
N GLU A 108 -33.18 18.48 -8.16
CA GLU A 108 -33.43 17.10 -8.58
C GLU A 108 -32.38 16.64 -9.61
N ASP A 109 -32.04 17.49 -10.59
CA ASP A 109 -30.97 17.22 -11.54
C ASP A 109 -29.61 17.09 -10.83
N ALA A 110 -29.30 18.00 -9.88
CA ALA A 110 -28.07 17.95 -9.10
C ALA A 110 -28.02 16.72 -8.16
N GLN A 111 -29.16 16.30 -7.61
CA GLN A 111 -29.26 15.10 -6.79
C GLN A 111 -28.97 13.84 -7.60
N PHE A 112 -29.47 13.77 -8.82
CA PHE A 112 -29.15 12.66 -9.74
C PHE A 112 -27.64 12.59 -10.04
N GLU A 113 -27.02 13.71 -10.39
CA GLU A 113 -25.58 13.78 -10.64
C GLU A 113 -24.75 13.38 -9.40
N ALA A 114 -25.16 13.86 -8.21
CA ALA A 114 -24.50 13.52 -6.95
C ALA A 114 -24.60 12.04 -6.60
N LEU A 115 -25.75 11.40 -6.85
CA LEU A 115 -25.95 9.97 -6.65
C LEU A 115 -25.09 9.14 -7.62
N MET A 116 -24.98 9.54 -8.89
CA MET A 116 -24.11 8.89 -9.85
C MET A 116 -22.63 9.00 -9.44
N ALA A 117 -22.22 10.18 -8.95
CA ALA A 117 -20.85 10.38 -8.44
C ALA A 117 -20.56 9.56 -7.18
N GLN A 118 -21.54 9.42 -6.28
CA GLN A 118 -21.44 8.55 -5.10
C GLN A 118 -21.30 7.08 -5.50
N GLU A 119 -22.10 6.60 -6.47
CA GLU A 119 -22.01 5.21 -6.95
C GLU A 119 -20.64 4.93 -7.59
N ALA A 120 -20.11 5.87 -8.36
CA ALA A 120 -18.77 5.75 -8.94
C ALA A 120 -17.68 5.70 -7.86
N ALA A 121 -17.76 6.54 -6.83
CA ALA A 121 -16.84 6.53 -5.69
C ALA A 121 -16.95 5.23 -4.88
N GLN A 122 -18.16 4.68 -4.71
CA GLN A 122 -18.36 3.39 -4.04
C GLN A 122 -17.70 2.23 -4.81
N LYS A 123 -17.82 2.21 -6.13
CA LYS A 123 -17.13 1.23 -6.98
C LYS A 123 -15.62 1.35 -6.89
N ALA A 124 -15.11 2.59 -6.92
CA ALA A 124 -13.69 2.85 -6.77
C ALA A 124 -13.15 2.38 -5.40
N LEU A 125 -13.92 2.55 -4.31
CA LEU A 125 -13.54 2.04 -2.99
C LEU A 125 -13.47 0.52 -2.98
N THR A 126 -14.45 -0.17 -3.54
CA THR A 126 -14.44 -1.64 -3.64
C THR A 126 -13.23 -2.16 -4.41
N GLU A 127 -12.85 -1.47 -5.50
CA GLU A 127 -11.67 -1.80 -6.28
C GLU A 127 -10.38 -1.55 -5.48
N ALA A 128 -10.28 -0.41 -4.78
CA ALA A 128 -9.14 -0.08 -3.94
C ALA A 128 -8.98 -1.08 -2.77
N GLU A 129 -10.08 -1.53 -2.16
CA GLU A 129 -10.08 -2.57 -1.13
C GLU A 129 -9.57 -3.91 -1.67
N THR A 130 -10.04 -4.31 -2.84
CA THR A 130 -9.60 -5.53 -3.51
C THR A 130 -8.10 -5.49 -3.82
N ASN A 131 -7.62 -4.36 -4.34
CA ASN A 131 -6.21 -4.15 -4.66
C ASN A 131 -5.32 -4.13 -3.39
N TYR A 132 -5.81 -3.55 -2.30
CA TYR A 132 -5.11 -3.54 -1.02
C TYR A 132 -5.01 -4.97 -0.46
N GLN A 133 -6.10 -5.75 -0.47
CA GLN A 133 -6.09 -7.13 0.00
C GLN A 133 -5.16 -8.01 -0.85
N ALA A 134 -5.19 -7.86 -2.17
CA ALA A 134 -4.30 -8.58 -3.07
C ALA A 134 -2.81 -8.27 -2.79
N ALA A 135 -2.48 -7.02 -2.47
CA ALA A 135 -1.11 -6.64 -2.12
C ALA A 135 -0.66 -7.28 -0.79
N ILE A 136 -1.55 -7.39 0.20
CA ILE A 136 -1.28 -8.10 1.46
C ILE A 136 -1.03 -9.59 1.21
N ASP A 137 -1.89 -10.23 0.43
CA ASP A 137 -1.80 -11.67 0.15
C ASP A 137 -0.53 -11.98 -0.66
N GLN A 138 -0.20 -11.15 -1.64
CA GLN A 138 1.04 -11.25 -2.38
C GLN A 138 2.25 -11.14 -1.45
N LYS A 139 2.29 -10.11 -0.60
CA LYS A 139 3.38 -9.90 0.35
C LYS A 139 3.52 -11.05 1.33
N ALA A 140 2.42 -11.60 1.84
CA ALA A 140 2.42 -12.76 2.73
C ALA A 140 3.01 -14.01 2.04
N SER A 141 2.64 -14.23 0.76
CA SER A 141 3.17 -15.34 -0.03
C SER A 141 4.68 -15.20 -0.27
N GLU A 142 5.13 -14.01 -0.71
CA GLU A 142 6.55 -13.70 -0.90
C GLU A 142 7.34 -13.86 0.40
N ASN A 143 6.84 -13.35 1.51
CA ASN A 143 7.47 -13.47 2.82
C ASN A 143 7.59 -14.93 3.27
N SER A 144 6.60 -15.77 3.01
CA SER A 144 6.65 -17.20 3.31
C SER A 144 7.77 -17.92 2.55
N ILE A 145 7.89 -17.63 1.25
CA ILE A 145 8.95 -18.21 0.39
C ILE A 145 10.33 -17.75 0.89
N LEU A 146 10.49 -16.45 1.12
CA LEU A 146 11.77 -15.88 1.59
C LEU A 146 12.15 -16.34 2.99
N ALA A 147 11.18 -16.56 3.88
CA ALA A 147 11.44 -17.14 5.21
C ALA A 147 11.94 -18.58 5.11
N GLY A 148 11.41 -19.39 4.20
CA GLY A 148 11.90 -20.73 3.90
C GLY A 148 13.33 -20.72 3.35
N GLU A 149 13.61 -19.84 2.35
CA GLU A 149 14.96 -19.65 1.81
C GLU A 149 15.95 -19.21 2.91
N ARG A 150 15.54 -18.23 3.75
CA ARG A 150 16.36 -17.75 4.88
C ARG A 150 16.72 -18.89 5.85
N GLY A 151 15.74 -19.74 6.19
CA GLY A 151 15.97 -20.92 7.03
C GLY A 151 17.04 -21.83 6.43
N THR A 152 16.88 -22.23 5.17
CA THR A 152 17.83 -23.09 4.46
C THR A 152 19.24 -22.50 4.41
N LEU A 153 19.35 -21.20 4.07
CA LEU A 153 20.64 -20.49 3.99
C LEU A 153 21.29 -20.35 5.37
N THR A 154 20.53 -20.20 6.44
CA THR A 154 21.02 -20.13 7.81
C THR A 154 21.62 -21.49 8.25
N ASP A 155 20.95 -22.58 7.91
CA ASP A 155 21.48 -23.94 8.18
C ASP A 155 22.74 -24.22 7.38
N GLU A 156 22.77 -23.81 6.11
CA GLU A 156 23.98 -23.95 5.26
C GLU A 156 25.13 -23.11 5.81
N MET A 157 24.89 -21.87 6.22
CA MET A 157 25.87 -21.01 6.86
C MET A 157 26.45 -21.66 8.13
N SER A 158 25.61 -22.28 8.96
CA SER A 158 26.04 -22.99 10.15
C SER A 158 26.99 -24.16 9.82
N LYS A 159 26.67 -24.96 8.81
CA LYS A 159 27.51 -26.05 8.32
C LYS A 159 28.84 -25.53 7.78
N LEU A 160 28.83 -24.47 6.98
CA LEU A 160 30.05 -23.84 6.44
C LEU A 160 30.94 -23.27 7.55
N ASN A 161 30.35 -22.66 8.59
CA ASN A 161 31.07 -22.17 9.76
C ASN A 161 31.80 -23.32 10.49
N SER A 162 31.09 -24.43 10.76
CA SER A 162 31.69 -25.60 11.40
C SER A 162 32.82 -26.23 10.57
N GLN A 163 32.64 -26.31 9.23
CA GLN A 163 33.67 -26.81 8.33
C GLN A 163 34.90 -25.87 8.28
N ARG A 164 34.67 -24.56 8.28
CA ARG A 164 35.73 -23.56 8.33
C ARG A 164 36.51 -23.68 9.62
N GLU A 165 35.82 -23.76 10.75
CA GLU A 165 36.45 -23.89 12.06
C GLU A 165 37.31 -25.17 12.14
N ALA A 166 36.77 -26.32 11.77
CA ALA A 166 37.54 -27.57 11.73
C ALA A 166 38.76 -27.48 10.83
N LEU A 167 38.66 -26.80 9.67
CA LEU A 167 39.78 -26.63 8.77
C LEU A 167 40.84 -25.65 9.33
N THR A 168 40.43 -24.56 9.97
CA THR A 168 41.38 -23.58 10.56
C THR A 168 42.16 -24.18 11.73
N GLN A 169 41.54 -25.08 12.50
CA GLN A 169 42.24 -25.81 13.59
C GLN A 169 43.36 -26.73 13.07
N THR A 170 43.32 -27.14 11.81
CA THR A 170 44.37 -27.99 11.19
C THR A 170 45.49 -27.18 10.55
N LEU A 171 45.37 -25.85 10.49
CA LEU A 171 46.35 -24.94 9.87
C LEU A 171 47.20 -24.26 10.95
N PRO A 172 48.49 -23.89 10.63
CA PRO A 172 49.30 -23.05 11.50
C PRO A 172 48.64 -21.67 11.72
N ALA A 173 48.61 -21.20 12.97
CA ALA A 173 47.91 -19.95 13.34
C ALA A 173 48.43 -18.73 12.57
N GLU A 174 49.71 -18.66 12.27
CA GLU A 174 50.30 -17.59 11.46
C GLU A 174 49.74 -17.53 10.04
N ILE A 175 49.52 -18.69 9.42
CA ILE A 175 48.97 -18.80 8.06
C ILE A 175 47.49 -18.37 8.06
N VAL A 176 46.73 -18.76 9.07
CA VAL A 176 45.32 -18.33 9.20
C VAL A 176 45.23 -16.82 9.36
N THR A 177 46.11 -16.22 10.19
CA THR A 177 46.16 -14.78 10.39
C THR A 177 46.52 -14.01 9.10
N GLN A 178 47.50 -14.50 8.37
CA GLN A 178 47.87 -13.92 7.08
C GLN A 178 46.73 -14.01 6.06
N TYR A 179 46.07 -15.15 5.99
CA TYR A 179 44.92 -15.36 5.11
C TYR A 179 43.77 -14.40 5.46
N GLU A 180 43.41 -14.26 6.74
CA GLU A 180 42.34 -13.38 7.18
C GLU A 180 42.63 -11.90 6.88
N ASN A 181 43.86 -11.47 7.03
CA ASN A 181 44.29 -10.13 6.64
C ASN A 181 44.12 -9.88 5.14
N LEU A 182 44.56 -10.86 4.30
CA LEU A 182 44.35 -10.79 2.85
C LEU A 182 42.88 -10.78 2.46
N LEU A 183 42.06 -11.56 3.14
CA LEU A 183 40.61 -11.62 2.91
C LEU A 183 39.97 -10.26 3.18
N LYS A 184 40.34 -9.59 4.27
CA LYS A 184 39.85 -8.22 4.61
C LYS A 184 40.26 -7.19 3.57
N ILE A 185 41.54 -7.19 3.13
CA ILE A 185 42.08 -6.21 2.17
C ILE A 185 41.45 -6.38 0.79
N LYS A 186 41.27 -7.61 0.33
CA LYS A 186 40.76 -7.90 -1.03
C LYS A 186 39.24 -8.02 -1.09
N GLY A 187 38.50 -7.84 0.03
CA GLY A 187 37.03 -7.90 0.08
C GLY A 187 36.47 -9.24 -0.43
N GLY A 188 37.21 -10.35 -0.23
CA GLY A 188 36.79 -11.68 -0.65
C GLY A 188 37.00 -12.02 -2.14
N LYS A 189 37.63 -11.14 -2.93
CA LYS A 189 37.97 -11.46 -4.32
C LYS A 189 39.17 -12.40 -4.37
N GLU A 190 39.10 -13.41 -5.24
CA GLU A 190 40.05 -14.49 -5.48
C GLU A 190 41.47 -14.24 -4.99
N ILE A 191 41.85 -14.84 -3.86
CA ILE A 191 43.21 -14.76 -3.30
C ILE A 191 44.15 -15.73 -4.05
N GLY A 192 43.56 -16.70 -4.79
CA GLY A 192 44.28 -17.83 -5.39
C GLY A 192 44.91 -17.61 -6.78
N ARG A 193 44.82 -16.41 -7.36
CA ARG A 193 45.39 -16.13 -8.71
C ARG A 193 46.76 -15.44 -8.72
N ALA A 194 47.43 -15.37 -7.61
CA ALA A 194 48.79 -14.85 -7.56
C ALA A 194 49.76 -16.00 -7.35
N HIS A 195 50.44 -16.36 -8.41
CA HIS A 195 51.57 -17.24 -8.58
C HIS A 195 51.26 -18.66 -9.15
N VAL A 196 51.19 -18.72 -10.44
CA VAL A 196 51.95 -19.67 -11.24
C VAL A 196 52.82 -18.88 -12.17
#